data_b7c55e9c40689787ab646ac7b0576a81
#
_entry.id   b7c55e9c40689787ab646ac7b0576a81
#
_cell.length_a   1.000
_cell.length_b   1.000
_cell.length_c   1.000
_cell.angle_alpha   90.00
_cell.angle_beta   90.00
_cell.angle_gamma   90.00
#
_symmetry.space_group_name_H-M   'P 1'
#
loop_
_entity.id
_entity.type
_entity.pdbx_description
1 polymer ?
#
loop_
_entity_poly.entity_id
_entity_poly.type
_entity_poly.pdbx_seq_one_letter_code
_entity_poly.pdbx_strand_id
1 'polypeptide(L)'
;MVEVEARDDVRVVVQDGSWPLDAALRAGGAAHLAAVRRRFPAMHDGPVLAMTSVHGGVVRARRAGYYDMVATADALAGDPQLHARACALAGEDPRHRGDGRAAAIGLSVAALVPGGRVLLGRRRAGLPLDPGRWHVVPSGMLEPEPDPIATAVVREAREELGVDVDRAALRMLGLGWDLARLRPEVCVALALDAAPGSAGGEEFDVVEAFDAARPPAPLTPGAACALALLGTDAGRPGRRAAP
;
A
#
# COMPACT_ATOMS: atom_id res chain seq x y z
N MET A 1 4.70 10.58 8.16
CA MET A 1 5.91 10.83 7.34
C MET A 1 6.07 9.67 6.39
N VAL A 2 6.42 9.93 5.15
CA VAL A 2 6.69 8.90 4.13
C VAL A 2 8.06 9.13 3.50
N GLU A 3 8.67 8.06 2.98
CA GLU A 3 9.86 8.11 2.13
C GLU A 3 9.58 7.36 0.84
N VAL A 4 10.27 7.70 -0.24
CA VAL A 4 10.07 7.09 -1.56
C VAL A 4 11.39 6.84 -2.28
N GLU A 5 11.42 5.76 -3.08
CA GLU A 5 12.52 5.38 -3.96
C GLU A 5 11.96 5.09 -5.36
N ALA A 6 12.24 5.95 -6.33
CA ALA A 6 11.77 5.81 -7.71
C ALA A 6 12.54 4.69 -8.43
N ARG A 7 11.83 3.63 -8.85
CA ARG A 7 12.38 2.45 -9.53
C ARG A 7 11.38 1.88 -10.52
N ASP A 8 11.86 1.40 -11.63
CA ASP A 8 11.05 0.71 -12.65
C ASP A 8 11.23 -0.81 -12.66
N ASP A 9 12.13 -1.34 -11.81
CA ASP A 9 12.50 -2.75 -11.69
C ASP A 9 11.99 -3.44 -10.41
N VAL A 10 10.99 -2.85 -9.72
CA VAL A 10 10.42 -3.44 -8.50
C VAL A 10 9.75 -4.78 -8.81
N ARG A 11 10.13 -5.79 -8.04
CA ARG A 11 9.51 -7.11 -8.08
C ARG A 11 9.35 -7.69 -6.69
N VAL A 12 8.29 -8.46 -6.50
CA VAL A 12 8.04 -9.19 -5.25
C VAL A 12 8.39 -10.65 -5.45
N VAL A 13 9.23 -11.18 -4.57
CA VAL A 13 9.61 -12.60 -4.53
C VAL A 13 9.00 -13.23 -3.30
N VAL A 14 8.02 -14.10 -3.51
CA VAL A 14 7.37 -14.84 -2.44
C VAL A 14 8.26 -15.98 -2.01
N GLN A 15 8.59 -16.01 -0.72
CA GLN A 15 9.40 -17.06 -0.10
C GLN A 15 8.49 -18.10 0.57
N ASP A 16 8.90 -19.35 0.57
CA ASP A 16 8.19 -20.43 1.25
C ASP A 16 8.12 -20.23 2.77
N GLY A 17 7.09 -20.83 3.37
CA GLY A 17 6.82 -20.79 4.80
C GLY A 17 6.06 -19.56 5.28
N SER A 18 5.60 -19.65 6.53
CA SER A 18 4.91 -18.55 7.20
C SER A 18 5.91 -17.53 7.77
N TRP A 19 5.41 -16.33 8.02
CA TRP A 19 6.19 -15.25 8.60
C TRP A 19 6.51 -15.53 10.07
N PRO A 20 7.79 -15.47 10.51
CA PRO A 20 8.15 -15.64 11.91
C PRO A 20 7.89 -14.33 12.69
N LEU A 21 6.74 -14.24 13.34
CA LEU A 21 6.41 -13.08 14.17
C LEU A 21 7.20 -13.03 15.47
N ASP A 22 7.67 -11.83 15.86
CA ASP A 22 8.18 -11.61 17.21
C ASP A 22 7.03 -11.69 18.23
N ALA A 23 7.14 -12.59 19.20
CA ALA A 23 6.10 -12.86 20.19
C ALA A 23 5.79 -11.63 21.05
N ALA A 24 6.77 -10.77 21.34
CA ALA A 24 6.54 -9.58 22.13
C ALA A 24 5.92 -8.43 21.34
N LEU A 25 6.22 -8.28 20.06
CA LEU A 25 5.47 -7.37 19.18
C LEU A 25 4.02 -7.79 19.10
N ARG A 26 3.74 -9.08 18.90
CA ARG A 26 2.38 -9.62 18.82
C ARG A 26 1.62 -9.42 20.13
N ALA A 27 2.26 -9.70 21.26
CA ALA A 27 1.66 -9.51 22.59
C ALA A 27 1.38 -8.02 22.87
N GLY A 28 2.34 -7.13 22.55
CA GLY A 28 2.18 -5.69 22.71
C GLY A 28 1.03 -5.11 21.88
N GLY A 29 0.84 -5.57 20.64
CA GLY A 29 -0.24 -5.14 19.77
C GLY A 29 -1.59 -5.84 19.97
N ALA A 30 -1.68 -6.81 20.88
CA ALA A 30 -2.92 -7.59 21.09
C ALA A 30 -4.12 -6.72 21.50
N ALA A 31 -3.89 -5.72 22.34
CA ALA A 31 -4.94 -4.80 22.77
C ALA A 31 -5.45 -3.93 21.59
N HIS A 32 -4.53 -3.48 20.72
CA HIS A 32 -4.87 -2.75 19.50
C HIS A 32 -5.71 -3.62 18.56
N LEU A 33 -5.27 -4.84 18.25
CA LEU A 33 -6.04 -5.79 17.44
C LEU A 33 -7.45 -6.04 18.03
N ALA A 34 -7.53 -6.26 19.34
CA ALA A 34 -8.81 -6.48 20.00
C ALA A 34 -9.74 -5.24 19.89
N ALA A 35 -9.21 -4.03 19.98
CA ALA A 35 -9.98 -2.80 19.79
C ALA A 35 -10.46 -2.65 18.34
N VAL A 36 -9.60 -2.91 17.36
CA VAL A 36 -9.95 -2.88 15.94
C VAL A 36 -11.04 -3.90 15.63
N ARG A 37 -10.91 -5.16 16.07
CA ARG A 37 -11.92 -6.21 15.86
C ARG A 37 -13.28 -5.89 16.50
N ARG A 38 -13.29 -5.27 17.69
CA ARG A 38 -14.56 -4.84 18.31
C ARG A 38 -15.25 -3.74 17.49
N ARG A 39 -14.47 -2.82 16.94
CA ARG A 39 -15.00 -1.72 16.13
C ARG A 39 -15.44 -2.16 14.73
N PHE A 40 -14.75 -3.16 14.17
CA PHE A 40 -14.96 -3.66 12.81
C PHE A 40 -15.20 -5.18 12.82
N PRO A 41 -16.36 -5.65 13.30
CA PRO A 41 -16.62 -7.07 13.50
C PRO A 41 -16.68 -7.89 12.21
N ALA A 42 -16.95 -7.25 11.06
CA ALA A 42 -16.96 -7.89 9.75
C ALA A 42 -15.53 -8.09 9.16
N MET A 43 -14.50 -7.49 9.79
CA MET A 43 -13.11 -7.67 9.35
C MET A 43 -12.70 -9.15 9.50
N HIS A 44 -12.12 -9.71 8.45
CA HIS A 44 -11.64 -11.11 8.43
C HIS A 44 -10.11 -11.17 8.33
N ASP A 45 -9.56 -12.32 8.71
CA ASP A 45 -8.11 -12.58 8.65
C ASP A 45 -7.73 -13.15 7.28
N GLY A 46 -7.61 -12.29 6.28
CA GLY A 46 -7.15 -12.67 4.94
C GLY A 46 -5.63 -12.84 4.87
N PRO A 47 -5.11 -13.57 3.87
CA PRO A 47 -3.68 -13.68 3.64
C PRO A 47 -3.12 -12.36 3.11
N VAL A 48 -1.94 -11.98 3.60
CA VAL A 48 -1.16 -10.85 3.08
C VAL A 48 0.29 -11.26 2.86
N LEU A 49 0.99 -10.55 1.97
CA LEU A 49 2.44 -10.67 1.85
C LEU A 49 3.13 -9.68 2.78
N ALA A 50 3.87 -10.21 3.75
CA ALA A 50 4.68 -9.42 4.66
C ALA A 50 6.13 -9.37 4.18
N MET A 51 6.69 -8.16 4.10
CA MET A 51 8.07 -7.93 3.67
C MET A 51 9.07 -8.56 4.64
N THR A 52 10.01 -9.35 4.11
CA THR A 52 11.17 -9.86 4.85
C THR A 52 12.37 -8.96 4.67
N SER A 53 12.62 -8.53 3.44
CA SER A 53 13.70 -7.60 3.11
C SER A 53 13.45 -6.91 1.77
N VAL A 54 14.09 -5.76 1.58
CA VAL A 54 14.22 -5.08 0.28
C VAL A 54 15.68 -4.91 -0.05
N HIS A 55 16.04 -5.24 -1.28
CA HIS A 55 17.38 -5.00 -1.79
C HIS A 55 17.34 -4.83 -3.32
N GLY A 56 17.84 -3.71 -3.82
CA GLY A 56 17.97 -3.46 -5.26
C GLY A 56 16.64 -3.62 -6.02
N GLY A 57 15.51 -3.11 -5.48
CA GLY A 57 14.18 -3.25 -6.08
C GLY A 57 13.50 -4.61 -5.87
N VAL A 58 14.21 -5.59 -5.30
CA VAL A 58 13.64 -6.90 -4.98
C VAL A 58 13.07 -6.88 -3.58
N VAL A 59 11.74 -6.95 -3.46
CA VAL A 59 11.03 -7.12 -2.20
C VAL A 59 10.84 -8.61 -1.96
N ARG A 60 11.52 -9.17 -0.96
CA ARG A 60 11.26 -10.53 -0.50
C ARG A 60 10.13 -10.52 0.51
N ALA A 61 9.21 -11.45 0.38
CA ALA A 61 8.01 -11.50 1.23
C ALA A 61 7.65 -12.94 1.59
N ARG A 62 6.94 -13.09 2.70
CA ARG A 62 6.32 -14.34 3.13
C ARG A 62 4.84 -14.11 3.44
N ARG A 63 4.09 -15.20 3.47
CA ARG A 63 2.68 -15.18 3.84
C ARG A 63 2.52 -14.87 5.34
N ALA A 64 1.66 -13.92 5.66
CA ALA A 64 1.20 -13.58 7.00
C ALA A 64 -0.33 -13.44 7.00
N GLY A 65 -0.95 -13.27 8.18
CA GLY A 65 -2.36 -12.93 8.31
C GLY A 65 -2.57 -11.41 8.40
N TYR A 66 -3.73 -10.95 7.97
CA TYR A 66 -4.13 -9.54 8.12
C TYR A 66 -4.15 -9.12 9.61
N TYR A 67 -4.60 -10.01 10.50
CA TYR A 67 -4.60 -9.75 11.93
C TYR A 67 -3.19 -9.62 12.52
N ASP A 68 -2.24 -10.38 11.98
CA ASP A 68 -0.84 -10.25 12.36
C ASP A 68 -0.28 -8.88 11.96
N MET A 69 -0.65 -8.37 10.78
CA MET A 69 -0.31 -7.02 10.34
C MET A 69 -0.91 -5.97 11.28
N VAL A 70 -2.18 -6.07 11.62
CA VAL A 70 -2.84 -5.13 12.54
C VAL A 70 -2.15 -5.14 13.91
N ALA A 71 -1.82 -6.32 14.44
CA ALA A 71 -1.17 -6.44 15.75
C ALA A 71 0.28 -5.94 15.76
N THR A 72 1.04 -6.10 14.65
CA THR A 72 2.51 -5.91 14.70
C THR A 72 3.03 -4.76 13.83
N ALA A 73 2.25 -4.26 12.90
CA ALA A 73 2.63 -3.12 12.06
C ALA A 73 1.69 -1.92 12.26
N ASP A 74 0.37 -2.10 12.20
CA ASP A 74 -0.55 -0.98 12.39
C ASP A 74 -0.50 -0.43 13.82
N ALA A 75 -0.33 -1.29 14.82
CA ALA A 75 -0.18 -0.91 16.22
C ALA A 75 1.02 0.03 16.48
N LEU A 76 2.07 -0.04 15.65
CA LEU A 76 3.28 0.81 15.81
C LEU A 76 2.95 2.30 15.72
N ALA A 77 1.98 2.68 14.90
CA ALA A 77 1.62 4.09 14.70
C ALA A 77 1.08 4.76 15.97
N GLY A 78 0.54 3.97 16.89
CA GLY A 78 -0.03 4.45 18.17
C GLY A 78 0.83 4.16 19.40
N ASP A 79 1.93 3.40 19.25
CA ASP A 79 2.77 2.96 20.37
C ASP A 79 4.27 3.17 20.10
N PRO A 80 4.88 4.24 20.65
CA PRO A 80 6.30 4.52 20.47
C PRO A 80 7.24 3.42 20.99
N GLN A 81 6.84 2.65 22.02
CA GLN A 81 7.66 1.57 22.57
C GLN A 81 7.67 0.36 21.63
N LEU A 82 6.51 -0.01 21.09
CA LEU A 82 6.41 -1.03 20.05
C LEU A 82 7.18 -0.62 18.80
N HIS A 83 7.09 0.65 18.39
CA HIS A 83 7.84 1.17 17.25
C HIS A 83 9.35 1.06 17.47
N ALA A 84 9.86 1.51 18.62
CA ALA A 84 11.27 1.40 18.97
C ALA A 84 11.75 -0.06 18.99
N ARG A 85 10.94 -0.99 19.53
CA ARG A 85 11.23 -2.42 19.50
C ARG A 85 11.30 -2.96 18.06
N ALA A 86 10.36 -2.60 17.20
CA ALA A 86 10.36 -3.01 15.80
C ALA A 86 11.61 -2.52 15.07
N CYS A 87 12.03 -1.27 15.31
CA CYS A 87 13.28 -0.73 14.78
C CYS A 87 14.51 -1.52 15.26
N ALA A 88 14.56 -1.88 16.55
CA ALA A 88 15.66 -2.64 17.11
C ALA A 88 15.75 -4.05 16.50
N LEU A 89 14.62 -4.72 16.25
CA LEU A 89 14.58 -6.03 15.58
C LEU A 89 14.99 -5.96 14.11
N ALA A 90 14.61 -4.90 13.41
CA ALA A 90 14.96 -4.70 12.01
C ALA A 90 16.45 -4.33 11.80
N GLY A 91 17.15 -3.87 12.83
CA GLY A 91 18.54 -3.46 12.77
C GLY A 91 18.76 -2.08 12.14
N GLU A 92 19.81 -1.92 11.32
CA GLU A 92 20.27 -0.61 10.84
C GLU A 92 19.25 0.13 9.95
N ASP A 93 18.47 -0.60 9.17
CA ASP A 93 17.43 0.02 8.31
C ASP A 93 16.10 -0.72 8.39
N PRO A 94 15.17 -0.25 9.27
CA PRO A 94 13.87 -0.88 9.45
C PRO A 94 12.95 -0.77 8.22
N ARG A 95 13.28 0.07 7.24
CA ARG A 95 12.54 0.15 5.97
C ARG A 95 12.82 -1.08 5.10
N HIS A 96 14.05 -1.54 5.12
CA HIS A 96 14.53 -2.62 4.26
C HIS A 96 14.49 -4.01 4.91
N ARG A 97 14.12 -4.08 6.18
CA ARG A 97 13.99 -5.36 6.91
C ARG A 97 12.70 -5.39 7.72
N GLY A 98 11.98 -6.48 7.60
CA GLY A 98 10.69 -6.69 8.26
C GLY A 98 10.75 -7.66 9.45
N ASP A 99 11.92 -7.87 10.04
CA ASP A 99 12.12 -8.91 11.05
C ASP A 99 11.14 -8.78 12.24
N GLY A 100 10.39 -9.84 12.50
CA GLY A 100 9.50 -9.97 13.64
C GLY A 100 8.13 -9.28 13.55
N ARG A 101 7.88 -8.41 12.56
CA ARG A 101 6.56 -7.78 12.32
C ARG A 101 5.98 -8.21 10.97
N ALA A 102 4.68 -8.34 10.88
CA ALA A 102 3.98 -8.54 9.61
C ALA A 102 3.85 -7.20 8.85
N ALA A 103 4.95 -6.70 8.29
CA ALA A 103 4.96 -5.49 7.48
C ALA A 103 4.32 -5.76 6.11
N ALA A 104 2.97 -5.82 6.08
CA ALA A 104 2.23 -6.12 4.86
C ALA A 104 2.55 -5.10 3.77
N ILE A 105 2.78 -5.60 2.55
CA ILE A 105 3.11 -4.78 1.39
C ILE A 105 1.83 -4.15 0.87
N GLY A 106 1.73 -2.83 0.97
CA GLY A 106 0.64 -2.07 0.36
C GLY A 106 0.81 -1.91 -1.14
N LEU A 107 -0.31 -1.70 -1.82
CA LEU A 107 -0.38 -1.37 -3.25
C LEU A 107 -1.11 -0.05 -3.41
N SER A 108 -0.45 0.92 -4.04
CA SER A 108 -1.03 2.22 -4.40
C SER A 108 -0.91 2.45 -5.90
N VAL A 109 -2.04 2.56 -6.59
CA VAL A 109 -2.09 2.74 -8.04
C VAL A 109 -2.52 4.16 -8.37
N ALA A 110 -1.61 4.95 -8.94
CA ALA A 110 -1.94 6.25 -9.50
C ALA A 110 -2.66 6.07 -10.85
N ALA A 111 -3.98 5.89 -10.82
CA ALA A 111 -4.79 5.79 -12.04
C ALA A 111 -4.96 7.18 -12.67
N LEU A 112 -4.40 7.35 -13.85
CA LEU A 112 -4.40 8.58 -14.62
C LEU A 112 -5.56 8.57 -15.63
N VAL A 113 -6.42 9.56 -15.56
CA VAL A 113 -7.48 9.81 -16.53
C VAL A 113 -7.08 10.87 -17.54
N PRO A 114 -7.79 11.03 -18.67
CA PRO A 114 -7.51 12.07 -19.66
C PRO A 114 -7.33 13.45 -19.03
N GLY A 115 -6.31 14.19 -19.52
CA GLY A 115 -5.89 15.46 -18.95
C GLY A 115 -4.86 15.35 -17.82
N GLY A 116 -4.29 14.15 -17.59
CA GLY A 116 -3.21 13.94 -16.63
C GLY A 116 -3.63 14.03 -15.15
N ARG A 117 -4.93 13.95 -14.88
CA ARG A 117 -5.45 13.96 -13.52
C ARG A 117 -5.41 12.55 -12.94
N VAL A 118 -5.20 12.46 -11.61
CA VAL A 118 -5.17 11.20 -10.86
C VAL A 118 -6.48 10.96 -10.12
N LEU A 119 -6.95 9.72 -10.08
CA LEU A 119 -8.13 9.34 -9.29
C LEU A 119 -7.75 9.21 -7.81
N LEU A 120 -8.48 9.93 -6.97
CA LEU A 120 -8.39 9.83 -5.52
C LEU A 120 -9.77 9.57 -4.94
N GLY A 121 -9.83 8.65 -3.97
CA GLY A 121 -11.02 8.33 -3.22
C GLY A 121 -10.91 8.77 -1.76
N ARG A 122 -11.97 9.31 -1.17
CA ARG A 122 -12.03 9.57 0.27
C ARG A 122 -12.52 8.33 0.99
N ARG A 123 -11.64 7.75 1.78
CA ARG A 123 -11.91 6.51 2.54
C ARG A 123 -13.06 6.71 3.51
N ARG A 124 -13.97 5.73 3.56
CA ARG A 124 -15.13 5.78 4.49
C ARG A 124 -14.68 5.83 5.95
N ALA A 125 -15.45 6.54 6.77
CA ALA A 125 -15.19 6.64 8.22
C ALA A 125 -15.28 5.29 8.95
N GLY A 126 -15.96 4.31 8.35
CA GLY A 126 -16.11 2.95 8.86
C GLY A 126 -14.95 2.00 8.58
N LEU A 127 -13.86 2.43 7.98
CA LEU A 127 -12.72 1.57 7.67
C LEU A 127 -11.71 1.51 8.83
N PRO A 128 -11.03 0.36 9.03
CA PRO A 128 -10.05 0.20 10.10
C PRO A 128 -8.77 1.02 9.88
N LEU A 129 -8.35 1.21 8.62
CA LEU A 129 -7.12 1.92 8.28
C LEU A 129 -7.43 3.27 7.64
N ASP A 130 -6.80 4.32 8.14
CA ASP A 130 -6.81 5.69 7.60
C ASP A 130 -8.21 6.23 7.21
N PRO A 131 -9.24 6.14 8.08
CA PRO A 131 -10.59 6.60 7.77
C PRO A 131 -10.65 8.09 7.47
N GLY A 132 -11.46 8.49 6.49
CA GLY A 132 -11.69 9.88 6.11
C GLY A 132 -10.54 10.54 5.34
N ARG A 133 -9.42 9.84 5.11
CA ARG A 133 -8.30 10.32 4.30
C ARG A 133 -8.51 10.03 2.83
N TRP A 134 -7.84 10.81 1.99
CA TRP A 134 -7.80 10.56 0.55
C TRP A 134 -6.72 9.55 0.20
N HIS A 135 -7.07 8.60 -0.63
CA HIS A 135 -6.18 7.56 -1.14
C HIS A 135 -6.23 7.50 -2.66
N VAL A 136 -5.16 7.00 -3.30
CA VAL A 136 -5.22 6.66 -4.72
C VAL A 136 -6.19 5.50 -4.95
N VAL A 137 -6.84 5.47 -6.09
CA VAL A 137 -7.77 4.40 -6.48
C VAL A 137 -7.34 3.89 -7.85
N PRO A 138 -7.10 2.56 -8.01
CA PRO A 138 -7.30 1.50 -7.03
C PRO A 138 -6.14 1.35 -6.03
N SER A 139 -6.42 0.60 -4.96
CA SER A 139 -5.46 0.36 -3.87
C SER A 139 -5.78 -0.92 -3.09
N GLY A 140 -4.78 -1.50 -2.44
CA GLY A 140 -4.99 -2.72 -1.66
C GLY A 140 -3.74 -3.20 -0.95
N MET A 141 -3.72 -4.49 -0.62
CA MET A 141 -2.55 -5.20 -0.11
C MET A 141 -2.18 -6.33 -1.05
N LEU A 142 -0.88 -6.61 -1.16
CA LEU A 142 -0.43 -7.75 -1.94
C LEU A 142 -0.74 -9.05 -1.21
N GLU A 143 -1.28 -10.01 -1.96
CA GLU A 143 -1.57 -11.36 -1.53
C GLU A 143 -0.59 -12.37 -2.14
N PRO A 144 -0.48 -13.60 -1.60
CA PRO A 144 0.46 -14.62 -2.10
C PRO A 144 -0.02 -15.23 -3.42
N GLU A 145 0.15 -14.49 -4.50
CA GLU A 145 -0.17 -14.84 -5.88
C GLU A 145 1.10 -15.01 -6.73
N PRO A 146 1.04 -15.71 -7.89
CA PRO A 146 2.21 -15.90 -8.75
C PRO A 146 2.86 -14.61 -9.25
N ASP A 147 2.07 -13.58 -9.54
CA ASP A 147 2.50 -12.23 -9.90
C ASP A 147 1.75 -11.24 -9.00
N PRO A 148 2.21 -11.05 -7.75
CA PRO A 148 1.42 -10.36 -6.74
C PRO A 148 1.04 -8.93 -7.11
N ILE A 149 1.93 -8.20 -7.77
CA ILE A 149 1.68 -6.79 -8.13
C ILE A 149 0.61 -6.71 -9.20
N ALA A 150 0.84 -7.34 -10.36
CA ALA A 150 -0.09 -7.25 -11.48
C ALA A 150 -1.44 -7.90 -11.17
N THR A 151 -1.45 -9.01 -10.42
CA THR A 151 -2.70 -9.66 -10.00
C THR A 151 -3.52 -8.76 -9.08
N ALA A 152 -2.88 -8.13 -8.09
CA ALA A 152 -3.57 -7.21 -7.20
C ALA A 152 -4.09 -5.97 -7.95
N VAL A 153 -3.31 -5.35 -8.86
CA VAL A 153 -3.80 -4.20 -9.64
C VAL A 153 -5.05 -4.56 -10.46
N VAL A 154 -5.04 -5.71 -11.15
CA VAL A 154 -6.19 -6.15 -11.97
C VAL A 154 -7.42 -6.40 -11.09
N ARG A 155 -7.25 -7.05 -9.94
CA ARG A 155 -8.33 -7.31 -8.99
C ARG A 155 -8.94 -6.02 -8.46
N GLU A 156 -8.10 -5.16 -7.87
CA GLU A 156 -8.57 -3.91 -7.25
C GLU A 156 -9.17 -2.94 -8.28
N ALA A 157 -8.62 -2.87 -9.50
CA ALA A 157 -9.21 -2.07 -10.58
C ALA A 157 -10.62 -2.52 -10.94
N ARG A 158 -10.87 -3.82 -10.94
CA ARG A 158 -12.21 -4.37 -11.19
C ARG A 158 -13.14 -4.11 -10.00
N GLU A 159 -12.68 -4.31 -8.76
CA GLU A 159 -13.49 -4.16 -7.55
C GLU A 159 -13.81 -2.69 -7.25
N GLU A 160 -12.84 -1.80 -7.35
CA GLU A 160 -12.98 -0.40 -6.96
C GLU A 160 -13.41 0.54 -8.10
N LEU A 161 -13.03 0.23 -9.35
CA LEU A 161 -13.30 1.08 -10.52
C LEU A 161 -14.26 0.45 -11.54
N GLY A 162 -14.52 -0.86 -11.46
CA GLY A 162 -15.32 -1.59 -12.43
C GLY A 162 -14.67 -1.68 -13.81
N VAL A 163 -13.33 -1.59 -13.91
CA VAL A 163 -12.58 -1.63 -15.18
C VAL A 163 -11.70 -2.86 -15.28
N ASP A 164 -11.62 -3.43 -16.46
CA ASP A 164 -10.63 -4.44 -16.80
C ASP A 164 -9.33 -3.77 -17.26
N VAL A 165 -8.22 -4.22 -16.72
CA VAL A 165 -6.89 -3.63 -16.96
C VAL A 165 -5.98 -4.63 -17.65
N ASP A 166 -5.32 -4.19 -18.72
CA ASP A 166 -4.22 -4.95 -19.31
C ASP A 166 -2.96 -4.81 -18.42
N ARG A 167 -2.38 -5.94 -18.05
CA ARG A 167 -1.11 -5.97 -17.28
C ARG A 167 0.03 -5.22 -17.98
N ALA A 168 0.03 -5.20 -19.31
CA ALA A 168 1.03 -4.46 -20.09
C ALA A 168 0.91 -2.93 -19.98
N ALA A 169 -0.26 -2.41 -19.54
CA ALA A 169 -0.46 -0.99 -19.29
C ALA A 169 0.07 -0.51 -17.93
N LEU A 170 0.51 -1.43 -17.08
CA LEU A 170 1.03 -1.12 -15.75
C LEU A 170 2.46 -0.55 -15.85
N ARG A 171 2.69 0.56 -15.20
CA ARG A 171 4.01 1.18 -15.12
C ARG A 171 4.45 1.30 -13.67
N MET A 172 5.55 0.64 -13.33
CA MET A 172 6.14 0.73 -12.00
C MET A 172 6.66 2.16 -11.75
N LEU A 173 6.29 2.74 -10.61
CA LEU A 173 6.81 4.02 -10.13
C LEU A 173 7.93 3.84 -9.11
N GLY A 174 7.81 2.84 -8.23
CA GLY A 174 8.81 2.59 -7.22
C GLY A 174 8.26 2.04 -5.91
N LEU A 175 9.04 2.23 -4.87
CA LEU A 175 8.71 1.87 -3.50
C LEU A 175 8.52 3.10 -2.63
N GLY A 176 7.57 3.02 -1.73
CA GLY A 176 7.37 3.98 -0.66
C GLY A 176 7.38 3.29 0.70
N TRP A 177 7.45 4.07 1.77
CA TRP A 177 7.37 3.57 3.14
C TRP A 177 6.50 4.48 4.01
N ASP A 178 5.51 3.88 4.67
CA ASP A 178 4.85 4.49 5.82
C ASP A 178 5.75 4.32 7.04
N LEU A 179 6.45 5.35 7.41
CA LEU A 179 7.44 5.31 8.51
C LEU A 179 6.78 5.15 9.89
N ALA A 180 5.50 5.50 10.05
CA ALA A 180 4.80 5.31 11.31
C ALA A 180 4.48 3.84 11.59
N ARG A 181 4.23 3.07 10.51
CA ARG A 181 3.92 1.64 10.56
C ARG A 181 5.09 0.77 10.10
N LEU A 182 6.16 1.38 9.62
CA LEU A 182 7.31 0.71 8.98
C LEU A 182 6.85 -0.29 7.89
N ARG A 183 5.92 0.16 7.05
CA ARG A 183 5.32 -0.66 5.99
C ARG A 183 5.78 -0.21 4.62
N PRO A 184 6.15 -1.17 3.74
CA PRO A 184 6.44 -0.87 2.34
C PRO A 184 5.16 -0.67 1.55
N GLU A 185 5.26 0.18 0.53
CA GLU A 185 4.21 0.48 -0.42
C GLU A 185 4.76 0.33 -1.83
N VAL A 186 4.17 -0.55 -2.64
CA VAL A 186 4.46 -0.65 -4.06
C VAL A 186 3.59 0.35 -4.79
N CYS A 187 4.21 1.25 -5.54
CA CYS A 187 3.53 2.30 -6.28
C CYS A 187 3.59 2.04 -7.78
N VAL A 188 2.42 2.05 -8.43
CA VAL A 188 2.23 1.78 -9.85
C VAL A 188 1.46 2.93 -10.48
N ALA A 189 1.72 3.26 -11.73
CA ALA A 189 0.85 4.11 -12.53
C ALA A 189 0.06 3.25 -13.52
N LEU A 190 -1.18 3.65 -13.76
CA LEU A 190 -2.10 3.06 -14.72
C LEU A 190 -2.76 4.17 -15.52
N ALA A 191 -2.63 4.15 -16.85
CA ALA A 191 -3.37 5.06 -17.72
C ALA A 191 -4.76 4.47 -18.02
N LEU A 192 -5.80 5.28 -17.87
CA LEU A 192 -7.17 4.96 -18.23
C LEU A 192 -7.60 5.83 -19.41
N ASP A 193 -8.28 5.25 -20.39
CA ASP A 193 -8.78 5.96 -21.58
C ASP A 193 -9.94 6.92 -21.25
N ALA A 194 -10.65 6.66 -20.14
CA ALA A 194 -11.75 7.48 -19.64
C ALA A 194 -11.83 7.41 -18.11
N ALA A 195 -12.48 8.39 -17.50
CA ALA A 195 -12.85 8.28 -16.10
C ALA A 195 -13.92 7.18 -15.94
N PRO A 196 -13.81 6.29 -14.93
CA PRO A 196 -14.79 5.25 -14.70
C PRO A 196 -16.18 5.85 -14.38
N GLY A 197 -17.23 5.23 -14.91
CA GLY A 197 -18.61 5.71 -14.74
C GLY A 197 -19.15 5.51 -13.31
N SER A 198 -18.64 4.49 -12.61
CA SER A 198 -18.85 4.27 -11.17
C SER A 198 -17.54 3.91 -10.55
N ALA A 199 -17.18 4.52 -9.45
CA ALA A 199 -15.94 4.26 -8.76
C ALA A 199 -16.15 4.29 -7.24
N GLY A 200 -15.34 3.55 -6.50
CA GLY A 200 -15.28 3.61 -5.04
C GLY A 200 -15.63 2.34 -4.30
N GLY A 201 -16.33 1.40 -4.91
CA GLY A 201 -16.68 0.14 -4.24
C GLY A 201 -17.27 0.36 -2.85
N GLU A 202 -16.91 -0.51 -1.89
CA GLU A 202 -17.31 -0.39 -0.49
C GLU A 202 -16.36 0.47 0.36
N GLU A 203 -15.18 0.83 -0.17
CA GLU A 203 -14.13 1.49 0.62
C GLU A 203 -14.18 3.03 0.58
N PHE A 204 -14.78 3.63 -0.44
CA PHE A 204 -14.74 5.08 -0.63
C PHE A 204 -16.14 5.71 -0.59
N ASP A 205 -16.23 6.88 0.06
CA ASP A 205 -17.47 7.71 0.04
C ASP A 205 -17.61 8.43 -1.31
N VAL A 206 -16.49 8.82 -1.90
CA VAL A 206 -16.42 9.57 -3.16
C VAL A 206 -15.09 9.28 -3.85
N VAL A 207 -15.11 9.20 -5.17
CA VAL A 207 -13.90 9.12 -6.02
C VAL A 207 -13.94 10.21 -7.05
N GLU A 208 -12.89 11.01 -7.15
CA GLU A 208 -12.79 12.16 -8.04
C GLU A 208 -11.40 12.25 -8.67
N ALA A 209 -11.30 12.96 -9.79
CA ALA A 209 -10.03 13.20 -10.49
C ALA A 209 -9.42 14.55 -10.09
N PHE A 210 -8.19 14.54 -9.60
CA PHE A 210 -7.46 15.70 -9.13
C PHE A 210 -6.18 15.95 -9.92
N ASP A 211 -5.74 17.21 -9.95
CA ASP A 211 -4.37 17.54 -10.33
C ASP A 211 -3.41 16.92 -9.32
N ALA A 212 -2.49 16.07 -9.80
CA ALA A 212 -1.52 15.38 -8.93
C ALA A 212 -0.61 16.35 -8.14
N ALA A 213 -0.40 17.57 -8.65
CA ALA A 213 0.37 18.61 -7.95
C ALA A 213 -0.43 19.34 -6.86
N ARG A 214 -1.76 19.16 -6.84
CA ARG A 214 -2.67 19.82 -5.88
C ARG A 214 -3.70 18.83 -5.32
N PRO A 215 -3.25 17.74 -4.69
CA PRO A 215 -4.16 16.76 -4.13
C PRO A 215 -4.95 17.34 -2.96
N PRO A 216 -6.13 16.79 -2.66
CA PRO A 216 -6.86 17.12 -1.44
C PRO A 216 -6.11 16.62 -0.20
N ALA A 217 -6.47 17.12 0.97
CA ALA A 217 -5.86 16.71 2.25
C ALA A 217 -6.93 16.29 3.25
N PRO A 218 -6.58 15.43 4.23
CA PRO A 218 -5.31 14.73 4.39
C PRO A 218 -5.19 13.49 3.50
N LEU A 219 -3.98 13.20 3.03
CA LEU A 219 -3.67 11.99 2.30
C LEU A 219 -3.35 10.81 3.22
N THR A 220 -3.60 9.57 2.75
CA THR A 220 -2.99 8.37 3.35
C THR A 220 -1.49 8.33 3.05
N PRO A 221 -0.69 7.56 3.81
CA PRO A 221 0.72 7.36 3.48
C PRO A 221 0.95 6.78 2.08
N GLY A 222 0.16 5.78 1.67
CA GLY A 222 0.25 5.18 0.33
C GLY A 222 -0.02 6.19 -0.79
N ALA A 223 -1.07 7.00 -0.68
CA ALA A 223 -1.34 8.07 -1.64
C ALA A 223 -0.21 9.09 -1.72
N ALA A 224 0.35 9.49 -0.56
CA ALA A 224 1.48 10.41 -0.52
C ALA A 224 2.72 9.83 -1.23
N CYS A 225 3.00 8.52 -1.05
CA CYS A 225 4.07 7.82 -1.76
C CYS A 225 3.84 7.82 -3.28
N ALA A 226 2.65 7.39 -3.73
CA ALA A 226 2.32 7.27 -5.15
C ALA A 226 2.40 8.64 -5.87
N LEU A 227 1.85 9.69 -5.27
CA LEU A 227 1.89 11.04 -5.84
C LEU A 227 3.31 11.63 -5.87
N ALA A 228 4.11 11.42 -4.83
CA ALA A 228 5.51 11.85 -4.82
C ALA A 228 6.31 11.17 -5.94
N LEU A 229 6.15 9.85 -6.12
CA LEU A 229 6.81 9.09 -7.17
C LEU A 229 6.32 9.49 -8.57
N LEU A 230 5.03 9.74 -8.74
CA LEU A 230 4.47 10.24 -10.00
C LEU A 230 5.09 11.59 -10.40
N GLY A 231 5.27 12.51 -9.45
CA GLY A 231 5.92 13.80 -9.67
C GLY A 231 7.40 13.68 -10.09
N THR A 232 8.14 12.75 -9.49
CA THR A 232 9.54 12.49 -9.88
C THR A 232 9.68 11.85 -11.24
N ASP A 233 8.73 11.01 -11.64
CA ASP A 233 8.72 10.34 -12.94
C ASP A 233 8.43 11.32 -14.09
N ALA A 234 7.56 12.30 -13.89
CA ALA A 234 7.28 13.35 -14.85
C ALA A 234 8.52 14.22 -15.19
N GLY A 235 9.51 14.28 -14.30
CA GLY A 235 10.79 14.98 -14.50
C GLY A 235 11.88 14.17 -15.21
N ARG A 236 11.66 12.89 -15.51
CA ARG A 236 12.68 12.04 -16.17
C ARG A 236 12.72 12.33 -17.69
N PRO A 237 13.88 12.76 -18.25
CA PRO A 237 14.00 13.02 -19.68
C PRO A 237 13.77 11.72 -20.48
N GLY A 238 12.92 11.80 -21.50
CA GLY A 238 12.63 10.68 -22.42
C GLY A 238 11.33 9.92 -22.18
N ARG A 239 10.61 10.16 -21.09
CA ARG A 239 9.28 9.58 -20.85
C ARG A 239 8.20 10.64 -21.12
N ARG A 240 7.71 10.69 -22.34
CA ARG A 240 6.48 11.46 -22.64
C ARG A 240 5.31 10.74 -21.96
N ALA A 241 4.41 11.53 -21.31
CA ALA A 241 3.09 11.03 -20.96
C ALA A 241 2.47 10.43 -22.24
N ALA A 242 1.90 9.25 -22.13
CA ALA A 242 1.09 8.71 -23.23
C ALA A 242 -0.03 9.71 -23.56
N PRO A 243 -0.41 9.83 -24.82
CA PRO A 243 -1.37 10.84 -25.30
C PRO A 243 -2.74 10.70 -24.64
#